data_ca37130700ee17759f5c9c4ab28ec9ea
#
_entry.id   ca37130700ee17759f5c9c4ab28ec9ea
#
_cell.length_a   1.000
_cell.length_b   1.000
_cell.length_c   1.000
_cell.angle_alpha   90.00
_cell.angle_beta   90.00
_cell.angle_gamma   90.00
#
_symmetry.space_group_name_H-M   'P 1'
#
loop_
_entity.id
_entity.type
_entity.pdbx_description
1 polymer ?
#
loop_
_entity_poly.entity_id
_entity_poly.type
_entity_poly.pdbx_seq_one_letter_code
_entity_poly.pdbx_strand_id
1 'polypeptide(L)'
;MPSKEIDWDNVDDIEWGVDDELDWDDIDEEEDILIELRNDPQPSFFVRKFAVVWWRKGFYKAGKVDGRVRVTPTKFIFLDSEGKVRLSIMNTSIESFDLHHHDGEFPIYYNEIITKDNSSYQITTGVDESQSVKNNEDIKKAIAGELEFSKPEITELTVVTTNKGKIGEFGQSLEKTNFFPVQNSIDYPEIQTSTLEDVVDFGLDWLKDKVEPPFVIDDAGAFIESLENFPGVYSRYVYDTIGIEGVLKQMNNIEDRKATFRCVLGLMLKDGSKHKFAGECTGHIIDEMRGSGGFGYDPIFVPEGHKKTFAELSLEEKNSISHRGRAMEKLVNFLSDMEI
;
A
#
# COMPACT_ATOMS: atom_id res chain seq x y z
N MET A 1 40.35 3.36 1.33
CA MET A 1 40.33 4.17 0.09
C MET A 1 39.30 5.25 0.32
N PRO A 2 39.44 6.48 -0.19
CA PRO A 2 38.44 7.51 0.07
C PRO A 2 37.09 7.07 -0.51
N SER A 3 36.01 7.23 0.27
CA SER A 3 34.63 7.09 -0.17
C SER A 3 34.42 7.97 -1.40
N LYS A 4 33.96 7.41 -2.51
CA LYS A 4 33.52 8.23 -3.63
C LYS A 4 32.20 8.87 -3.19
N GLU A 5 32.18 10.18 -3.05
CA GLU A 5 30.95 10.94 -2.86
C GLU A 5 30.02 10.69 -4.05
N ILE A 6 28.75 10.41 -3.76
CA ILE A 6 27.70 10.33 -4.78
C ILE A 6 27.40 11.74 -5.25
N ASP A 7 27.36 11.93 -6.54
CA ASP A 7 26.81 13.15 -7.15
C ASP A 7 25.28 13.11 -7.09
N TRP A 8 24.73 13.59 -5.98
CA TRP A 8 23.29 13.63 -5.72
C TRP A 8 22.53 14.53 -6.68
N ASP A 9 23.19 15.47 -7.35
CA ASP A 9 22.56 16.38 -8.32
C ASP A 9 22.24 15.65 -9.65
N ASN A 10 22.95 14.53 -9.93
CA ASN A 10 22.79 13.76 -11.17
C ASN A 10 22.28 12.31 -10.93
N VAL A 11 21.81 11.99 -9.74
CA VAL A 11 21.29 10.62 -9.43
C VAL A 11 20.06 10.26 -10.25
N ASP A 12 19.26 11.24 -10.64
CA ASP A 12 18.04 11.03 -11.42
C ASP A 12 18.33 10.71 -12.92
N ASP A 13 19.56 11.04 -13.42
CA ASP A 13 19.99 10.82 -14.81
C ASP A 13 20.78 9.51 -15.00
N ILE A 14 20.98 8.73 -13.95
CA ILE A 14 21.67 7.45 -14.04
C ILE A 14 20.70 6.41 -14.62
N GLU A 15 20.81 6.13 -15.92
CA GLU A 15 20.18 4.96 -16.55
C GLU A 15 20.77 3.69 -15.92
N TRP A 16 19.90 2.91 -15.28
CA TRP A 16 20.23 1.56 -14.84
C TRP A 16 20.46 0.69 -16.07
N GLY A 17 21.71 0.32 -16.33
CA GLY A 17 22.01 -0.67 -17.36
C GLY A 17 21.28 -1.97 -17.04
N VAL A 18 20.58 -2.51 -18.03
CA VAL A 18 19.74 -3.72 -17.91
C VAL A 18 20.58 -4.97 -17.51
N ASP A 19 21.91 -4.89 -17.67
CA ASP A 19 22.85 -6.00 -17.43
C ASP A 19 23.55 -5.94 -16.07
N ASP A 20 23.25 -4.92 -15.25
CA ASP A 20 23.92 -4.69 -13.96
C ASP A 20 22.92 -4.78 -12.80
N GLU A 21 22.10 -5.80 -12.74
CA GLU A 21 21.32 -6.10 -11.54
C GLU A 21 22.26 -6.29 -10.35
N LEU A 22 22.07 -5.49 -9.28
CA LEU A 22 22.47 -5.92 -7.96
C LEU A 22 21.88 -7.31 -7.79
N ASP A 23 22.74 -8.29 -7.49
CA ASP A 23 22.27 -9.65 -7.22
C ASP A 23 21.48 -9.61 -5.90
N TRP A 24 20.20 -9.23 -6.03
CA TRP A 24 19.27 -9.18 -4.91
C TRP A 24 18.85 -10.58 -4.47
N ASP A 25 19.23 -11.61 -5.26
CA ASP A 25 18.97 -13.02 -4.97
C ASP A 25 19.88 -13.58 -3.87
N ASP A 26 20.91 -12.83 -3.43
CA ASP A 26 21.72 -13.15 -2.24
C ASP A 26 21.02 -12.83 -0.90
N ILE A 27 19.76 -12.39 -0.90
CA ILE A 27 18.98 -12.28 0.34
C ILE A 27 18.34 -13.65 0.63
N ASP A 28 19.20 -14.58 1.08
CA ASP A 28 18.73 -15.81 1.71
C ASP A 28 17.75 -15.44 2.83
N GLU A 29 16.53 -15.98 2.79
CA GLU A 29 15.51 -15.84 3.84
C GLU A 29 14.63 -14.57 3.76
N GLU A 30 14.27 -14.08 2.54
CA GLU A 30 13.32 -12.95 2.42
C GLU A 30 11.99 -13.26 3.15
N GLU A 31 11.52 -14.50 3.07
CA GLU A 31 10.27 -14.93 3.72
C GLU A 31 10.38 -14.89 5.24
N ASP A 32 11.52 -15.29 5.82
CA ASP A 32 11.77 -15.23 7.25
C ASP A 32 11.89 -13.78 7.75
N ILE A 33 12.49 -12.90 6.95
CA ILE A 33 12.57 -11.45 7.25
C ILE A 33 11.16 -10.84 7.25
N LEU A 34 10.32 -11.17 6.28
CA LEU A 34 8.96 -10.65 6.20
C LEU A 34 8.09 -11.18 7.36
N ILE A 35 8.31 -12.42 7.82
CA ILE A 35 7.66 -12.98 9.02
C ILE A 35 8.14 -12.23 10.28
N GLU A 36 9.45 -11.99 10.41
CA GLU A 36 10.02 -11.21 11.52
C GLU A 36 9.38 -9.81 11.57
N LEU A 37 9.29 -9.13 10.42
CA LEU A 37 8.69 -7.80 10.31
C LEU A 37 7.20 -7.76 10.65
N ARG A 38 6.45 -8.81 10.36
CA ARG A 38 5.03 -8.93 10.73
C ARG A 38 4.83 -9.01 12.24
N ASN A 39 5.79 -9.61 12.94
CA ASN A 39 5.74 -9.84 14.38
C ASN A 39 6.44 -8.73 15.18
N ASP A 40 7.14 -7.81 14.51
CA ASP A 40 7.89 -6.73 15.14
C ASP A 40 7.24 -5.36 14.83
N PRO A 41 6.65 -4.69 15.84
CA PRO A 41 5.95 -3.42 15.68
C PRO A 41 6.86 -2.20 15.55
N GLN A 42 8.13 -2.35 15.20
CA GLN A 42 9.08 -1.24 15.10
C GLN A 42 8.66 -0.17 14.08
N PRO A 43 8.95 1.12 14.32
CA PRO A 43 8.57 2.18 13.41
C PRO A 43 9.26 2.03 12.06
N SER A 44 8.54 2.48 11.06
CA SER A 44 8.98 2.53 9.69
C SER A 44 9.45 3.95 9.36
N PHE A 45 10.62 4.07 8.76
CA PHE A 45 11.16 5.35 8.30
C PHE A 45 11.08 5.41 6.78
N PHE A 46 10.43 6.45 6.25
CA PHE A 46 10.32 6.64 4.80
C PHE A 46 11.68 7.01 4.21
N VAL A 47 12.05 6.36 3.12
CA VAL A 47 13.30 6.60 2.38
C VAL A 47 12.95 7.14 1.01
N ARG A 48 13.49 8.30 0.65
CA ARG A 48 13.28 8.94 -0.66
C ARG A 48 14.29 8.50 -1.71
N LYS A 49 15.54 8.27 -1.28
CA LYS A 49 16.62 7.85 -2.18
C LYS A 49 17.50 6.85 -1.46
N PHE A 50 17.79 5.77 -2.11
CA PHE A 50 18.73 4.76 -1.62
C PHE A 50 19.88 4.64 -2.60
N ALA A 51 21.09 4.57 -2.06
CA ALA A 51 22.28 4.34 -2.87
C ALA A 51 23.23 3.39 -2.16
N VAL A 52 23.79 2.44 -2.88
CA VAL A 52 24.90 1.60 -2.44
C VAL A 52 26.19 2.24 -2.91
N VAL A 53 26.98 2.76 -1.98
CA VAL A 53 28.26 3.43 -2.31
C VAL A 53 29.41 2.46 -2.37
N TRP A 54 29.43 1.45 -1.48
CA TRP A 54 30.44 0.41 -1.41
C TRP A 54 29.80 -0.92 -1.04
N TRP A 55 30.12 -1.94 -1.77
CA TRP A 55 29.78 -3.32 -1.39
C TRP A 55 31.04 -4.19 -1.45
N ARG A 56 31.06 -5.31 -0.70
CA ARG A 56 32.24 -6.22 -0.58
C ARG A 56 32.85 -6.69 -1.92
N LYS A 57 32.19 -6.47 -3.06
CA LYS A 57 32.71 -6.75 -4.40
C LYS A 57 33.24 -5.51 -5.14
N GLY A 58 33.25 -4.33 -4.51
CA GLY A 58 33.78 -3.10 -5.10
C GLY A 58 32.86 -2.43 -6.11
N PHE A 59 31.57 -2.65 -6.04
CA PHE A 59 30.58 -2.02 -6.91
C PHE A 59 30.02 -0.74 -6.31
N TYR A 60 29.83 0.23 -7.20
CA TYR A 60 29.12 1.46 -6.92
C TYR A 60 27.82 1.44 -7.71
N LYS A 61 26.68 1.62 -7.03
CA LYS A 61 25.38 1.85 -7.66
C LYS A 61 24.60 2.90 -6.90
N ALA A 62 24.09 3.89 -7.61
CA ALA A 62 23.15 4.88 -7.11
C ALA A 62 21.84 4.76 -7.91
N GLY A 63 20.69 4.90 -7.24
CA GLY A 63 19.41 4.89 -7.89
C GLY A 63 18.32 5.46 -7.02
N LYS A 64 17.26 5.92 -7.65
CA LYS A 64 16.08 6.38 -6.98
C LYS A 64 15.17 5.18 -6.70
N VAL A 65 15.24 4.67 -5.48
CA VAL A 65 14.32 3.65 -5.00
C VAL A 65 13.63 4.21 -3.78
N ASP A 66 12.38 4.56 -3.91
CA ASP A 66 11.55 4.93 -2.77
C ASP A 66 11.22 3.69 -1.95
N GLY A 67 11.17 3.84 -0.64
CA GLY A 67 10.89 2.69 0.22
C GLY A 67 10.87 3.06 1.69
N ARG A 68 11.12 2.06 2.54
CA ARG A 68 11.08 2.21 3.99
C ARG A 68 12.22 1.49 4.65
N VAL A 69 12.74 2.09 5.70
CA VAL A 69 13.64 1.42 6.64
C VAL A 69 12.84 0.92 7.83
N ARG A 70 13.04 -0.34 8.17
CA ARG A 70 12.59 -0.96 9.42
C ARG A 70 13.82 -1.38 10.22
N VAL A 71 13.80 -1.12 11.51
CA VAL A 71 14.88 -1.54 12.41
C VAL A 71 14.26 -2.44 13.46
N THR A 72 14.51 -3.74 13.33
CA THR A 72 14.14 -4.73 14.35
C THR A 72 15.20 -4.79 15.47
N PRO A 73 14.98 -5.51 16.57
CA PRO A 73 16.01 -5.69 17.60
C PRO A 73 17.32 -6.29 17.07
N THR A 74 17.27 -6.99 15.94
CA THR A 74 18.41 -7.72 15.37
C THR A 74 18.90 -7.17 14.05
N LYS A 75 18.03 -6.56 13.24
CA LYS A 75 18.32 -6.21 11.84
C LYS A 75 17.88 -4.79 11.49
N PHE A 76 18.69 -4.16 10.65
CA PHE A 76 18.33 -2.98 9.85
C PHE A 76 17.87 -3.46 8.46
N ILE A 77 16.66 -3.13 8.05
CA ILE A 77 16.03 -3.66 6.84
C ILE A 77 15.52 -2.51 5.99
N PHE A 78 15.88 -2.50 4.71
CA PHE A 78 15.29 -1.60 3.71
C PHE A 78 14.33 -2.39 2.81
N LEU A 79 13.10 -1.87 2.71
CA LEU A 79 12.03 -2.38 1.85
C LEU A 79 11.75 -1.35 0.77
N ASP A 80 11.59 -1.78 -0.47
CA ASP A 80 11.15 -0.87 -1.53
C ASP A 80 9.64 -0.53 -1.44
N SER A 81 9.16 0.29 -2.37
CA SER A 81 7.76 0.70 -2.44
C SER A 81 6.77 -0.45 -2.65
N GLU A 82 7.24 -1.60 -3.15
CA GLU A 82 6.46 -2.82 -3.35
C GLU A 82 6.51 -3.74 -2.12
N GLY A 83 7.31 -3.38 -1.11
CA GLY A 83 7.50 -4.17 0.11
C GLY A 83 8.52 -5.31 -0.03
N LYS A 84 9.29 -5.35 -1.12
CA LYS A 84 10.36 -6.31 -1.32
C LYS A 84 11.59 -5.90 -0.51
N VAL A 85 12.23 -6.87 0.16
CA VAL A 85 13.47 -6.65 0.91
C VAL A 85 14.61 -6.36 -0.08
N ARG A 86 15.24 -5.18 0.05
CA ARG A 86 16.36 -4.74 -0.79
C ARG A 86 17.69 -4.71 -0.04
N LEU A 87 17.63 -4.64 1.28
CA LEU A 87 18.80 -4.70 2.14
C LEU A 87 18.41 -5.26 3.50
N SER A 88 19.24 -6.16 4.03
CA SER A 88 19.13 -6.65 5.40
C SER A 88 20.52 -6.71 6.03
N ILE A 89 20.72 -5.98 7.12
CA ILE A 89 22.01 -5.90 7.83
C ILE A 89 21.76 -6.22 9.30
N MET A 90 22.55 -7.13 9.87
CA MET A 90 22.52 -7.33 11.33
C MET A 90 22.95 -6.05 12.04
N ASN A 91 22.18 -5.57 13.03
CA ASN A 91 22.51 -4.37 13.80
C ASN A 91 23.93 -4.43 14.39
N THR A 92 24.34 -5.62 14.82
CA THR A 92 25.69 -5.87 15.33
C THR A 92 26.80 -5.74 14.28
N SER A 93 26.48 -5.76 13.00
CA SER A 93 27.43 -5.56 11.89
C SER A 93 27.58 -4.10 11.49
N ILE A 94 26.70 -3.21 11.94
CA ILE A 94 26.80 -1.78 11.68
C ILE A 94 27.91 -1.19 12.58
N GLU A 95 28.86 -0.52 11.97
CA GLU A 95 29.94 0.18 12.65
C GLU A 95 29.56 1.63 12.93
N SER A 96 28.96 2.32 11.95
CA SER A 96 28.45 3.67 12.11
C SER A 96 27.19 3.92 11.28
N PHE A 97 26.38 4.88 11.75
CA PHE A 97 25.20 5.39 11.08
C PHE A 97 25.16 6.91 11.26
N ASP A 98 25.67 7.65 10.29
CA ASP A 98 25.95 9.07 10.46
C ASP A 98 25.18 9.92 9.44
N LEU A 99 24.71 11.09 9.88
CA LEU A 99 24.03 12.06 9.03
C LEU A 99 25.07 12.98 8.37
N HIS A 100 24.96 13.12 7.08
CA HIS A 100 25.76 14.00 6.25
C HIS A 100 24.89 15.01 5.52
N HIS A 101 25.50 16.10 5.10
CA HIS A 101 24.89 17.15 4.30
C HIS A 101 25.69 17.34 3.01
N HIS A 102 25.00 17.36 1.90
CA HIS A 102 25.57 17.70 0.60
C HIS A 102 25.08 19.08 0.17
N ASP A 103 26.02 20.01 -0.04
CA ASP A 103 25.79 21.38 -0.50
C ASP A 103 25.78 21.40 -2.04
N GLY A 104 24.61 21.11 -2.65
CA GLY A 104 24.38 21.22 -4.09
C GLY A 104 23.37 22.32 -4.43
N GLU A 105 22.89 22.34 -5.68
CA GLU A 105 21.79 23.22 -6.11
C GLU A 105 20.53 22.97 -5.27
N PHE A 106 20.35 21.73 -4.79
CA PHE A 106 19.34 21.34 -3.82
C PHE A 106 20.04 20.66 -2.64
N PRO A 107 20.08 21.29 -1.43
CA PRO A 107 20.71 20.68 -0.26
C PRO A 107 20.02 19.37 0.12
N ILE A 108 20.82 18.32 0.29
CA ILE A 108 20.34 16.98 0.60
C ILE A 108 20.98 16.50 1.91
N TYR A 109 20.15 16.03 2.83
CA TYR A 109 20.58 15.33 4.04
C TYR A 109 20.46 13.83 3.82
N TYR A 110 21.57 13.11 3.99
CA TYR A 110 21.59 11.65 3.84
C TYR A 110 22.30 10.99 5.02
N ASN A 111 21.90 9.76 5.32
CA ASN A 111 22.54 8.94 6.33
C ASN A 111 23.49 7.97 5.63
N GLU A 112 24.71 7.87 6.13
CA GLU A 112 25.67 6.87 5.70
C GLU A 112 25.74 5.74 6.75
N ILE A 113 25.61 4.51 6.28
CA ILE A 113 25.71 3.29 7.06
C ILE A 113 27.03 2.66 6.69
N ILE A 114 27.94 2.50 7.64
CA ILE A 114 29.19 1.78 7.46
C ILE A 114 29.11 0.48 8.25
N THR A 115 29.44 -0.62 7.60
CA THR A 115 29.46 -1.94 8.23
C THR A 115 30.90 -2.40 8.51
N LYS A 116 31.09 -3.32 9.45
CA LYS A 116 32.38 -3.85 9.88
C LYS A 116 33.19 -4.53 8.77
N ASP A 117 32.56 -4.90 7.67
CA ASP A 117 33.21 -5.41 6.46
C ASP A 117 33.57 -4.30 5.45
N ASN A 118 33.47 -3.03 5.86
CA ASN A 118 33.70 -1.82 5.05
C ASN A 118 32.71 -1.65 3.88
N SER A 119 31.51 -2.22 3.95
CA SER A 119 30.42 -1.84 3.05
C SER A 119 29.82 -0.51 3.50
N SER A 120 29.43 0.35 2.56
CA SER A 120 28.80 1.64 2.84
C SER A 120 27.52 1.79 2.03
N TYR A 121 26.47 2.26 2.70
CA TYR A 121 25.14 2.49 2.12
C TYR A 121 24.69 3.90 2.46
N GLN A 122 24.06 4.58 1.52
CA GLN A 122 23.55 5.94 1.76
C GLN A 122 22.04 5.99 1.50
N ILE A 123 21.32 6.58 2.44
CA ILE A 123 19.86 6.71 2.40
C ILE A 123 19.42 8.11 2.81
N THR A 124 18.36 8.63 2.19
CA THR A 124 17.73 9.88 2.62
C THR A 124 16.44 9.55 3.37
N THR A 125 16.35 9.95 4.66
CA THR A 125 15.25 9.58 5.55
C THR A 125 14.33 10.75 5.93
N GLY A 126 14.52 11.93 5.37
CA GLY A 126 13.73 13.13 5.69
C GLY A 126 13.44 13.96 4.46
N VAL A 127 12.45 14.85 4.57
CA VAL A 127 12.11 15.83 3.53
C VAL A 127 12.83 17.16 3.73
N ASP A 128 13.31 17.41 4.95
CA ASP A 128 14.05 18.61 5.37
C ASP A 128 15.09 18.26 6.45
N GLU A 129 15.88 19.24 6.86
CA GLU A 129 16.92 19.08 7.88
C GLU A 129 16.37 18.55 9.21
N SER A 130 15.31 19.17 9.71
CA SER A 130 14.75 18.84 11.03
C SER A 130 14.28 17.39 11.08
N GLN A 131 13.56 16.94 10.05
CA GLN A 131 13.09 15.57 9.95
C GLN A 131 14.26 14.59 9.76
N SER A 132 15.26 14.95 8.96
CA SER A 132 16.44 14.11 8.71
C SER A 132 17.27 13.92 9.98
N VAL A 133 17.48 14.98 10.77
CA VAL A 133 18.17 14.93 12.08
C VAL A 133 17.38 14.02 13.04
N LYS A 134 16.08 14.24 13.18
CA LYS A 134 15.23 13.43 14.05
C LYS A 134 15.25 11.96 13.66
N ASN A 135 15.05 11.65 12.38
CA ASN A 135 15.05 10.28 11.89
C ASN A 135 16.42 9.59 12.10
N ASN A 136 17.52 10.33 11.92
CA ASN A 136 18.87 9.80 12.20
C ASN A 136 19.03 9.40 13.68
N GLU A 137 18.60 10.27 14.60
CA GLU A 137 18.69 9.99 16.03
C GLU A 137 17.82 8.79 16.42
N ASP A 138 16.59 8.72 15.90
CA ASP A 138 15.67 7.64 16.21
C ASP A 138 16.17 6.29 15.63
N ILE A 139 16.70 6.29 14.40
CA ILE A 139 17.30 5.09 13.80
C ILE A 139 18.54 4.64 14.57
N LYS A 140 19.42 5.56 14.99
CA LYS A 140 20.58 5.24 15.83
C LYS A 140 20.17 4.55 17.13
N LYS A 141 19.19 5.10 17.83
CA LYS A 141 18.65 4.51 19.06
C LYS A 141 18.04 3.13 18.80
N ALA A 142 17.31 2.97 17.67
CA ALA A 142 16.75 1.68 17.30
C ALA A 142 17.84 0.62 17.03
N ILE A 143 18.89 0.98 16.28
CA ILE A 143 20.04 0.09 16.02
C ILE A 143 20.76 -0.32 17.34
N ALA A 144 20.87 0.62 18.28
CA ALA A 144 21.45 0.38 19.60
C ALA A 144 20.53 -0.40 20.55
N GLY A 145 19.27 -0.62 20.19
CA GLY A 145 18.27 -1.21 21.08
C GLY A 145 17.84 -0.30 22.23
N GLU A 146 18.09 1.00 22.10
CA GLU A 146 17.83 2.03 23.12
C GLU A 146 16.50 2.77 22.89
N LEU A 147 15.87 2.57 21.74
CA LEU A 147 14.58 3.17 21.47
C LEU A 147 13.52 2.38 22.23
N GLU A 148 13.02 2.96 23.32
CA GLU A 148 11.84 2.45 24.00
C GLU A 148 10.63 2.76 23.10
N PHE A 149 10.19 1.77 22.36
CA PHE A 149 8.88 1.83 21.74
C PHE A 149 7.85 1.43 22.80
N SER A 150 6.96 2.33 23.14
CA SER A 150 5.65 1.88 23.58
C SER A 150 5.09 1.10 22.39
N LYS A 151 5.11 -0.23 22.46
CA LYS A 151 4.51 -1.12 21.44
C LYS A 151 3.15 -0.53 21.09
N PRO A 152 2.94 0.07 19.90
CA PRO A 152 1.59 0.18 19.45
C PRO A 152 1.12 -1.26 19.34
N GLU A 153 0.07 -1.59 20.06
CA GLU A 153 -0.55 -2.92 20.00
C GLU A 153 -1.01 -3.11 18.57
N ILE A 154 -0.22 -3.84 17.76
CA ILE A 154 -0.65 -4.15 16.38
C ILE A 154 -1.89 -5.01 16.52
N THR A 155 -2.98 -4.47 16.06
CA THR A 155 -4.26 -5.16 16.02
C THR A 155 -4.43 -5.81 14.66
N GLU A 156 -4.58 -7.13 14.63
CA GLU A 156 -4.98 -7.80 13.40
C GLU A 156 -6.40 -7.37 13.03
N LEU A 157 -6.55 -6.86 11.80
CA LEU A 157 -7.84 -6.58 11.20
C LEU A 157 -8.13 -7.66 10.16
N THR A 158 -9.04 -8.57 10.48
CA THR A 158 -9.44 -9.61 9.54
C THR A 158 -10.21 -9.01 8.38
N VAL A 159 -9.68 -9.10 7.15
CA VAL A 159 -10.35 -8.71 5.92
C VAL A 159 -11.02 -9.93 5.32
N VAL A 160 -12.35 -9.98 5.38
CA VAL A 160 -13.14 -11.12 4.84
C VAL A 160 -13.35 -10.92 3.36
N THR A 161 -12.54 -11.58 2.54
CA THR A 161 -12.61 -11.50 1.09
C THR A 161 -11.91 -12.68 0.42
N THR A 162 -12.47 -13.16 -0.67
CA THR A 162 -11.82 -14.13 -1.57
C THR A 162 -10.94 -13.46 -2.64
N ASN A 163 -11.01 -12.13 -2.77
CA ASN A 163 -10.30 -11.37 -3.78
C ASN A 163 -8.92 -10.91 -3.27
N LYS A 164 -7.84 -11.49 -3.82
CA LYS A 164 -6.46 -11.14 -3.47
C LYS A 164 -6.08 -9.67 -3.78
N GLY A 165 -6.70 -9.07 -4.80
CA GLY A 165 -6.46 -7.66 -5.13
C GLY A 165 -6.94 -6.72 -4.01
N LYS A 166 -8.08 -7.03 -3.37
CA LYS A 166 -8.60 -6.25 -2.25
C LYS A 166 -7.64 -6.24 -1.06
N ILE A 167 -7.04 -7.38 -0.72
CA ILE A 167 -6.12 -7.45 0.44
C ILE A 167 -4.90 -6.55 0.25
N GLY A 168 -4.38 -6.42 -0.98
CA GLY A 168 -3.30 -5.50 -1.30
C GLY A 168 -3.71 -4.02 -1.12
N GLU A 169 -4.93 -3.65 -1.54
CA GLU A 169 -5.48 -2.30 -1.33
C GLU A 169 -5.63 -1.98 0.17
N PHE A 170 -6.10 -2.95 1.00
CA PHE A 170 -6.14 -2.81 2.47
C PHE A 170 -4.74 -2.66 3.07
N GLY A 171 -3.78 -3.49 2.65
CA GLY A 171 -2.39 -3.41 3.11
C GLY A 171 -1.79 -2.02 2.92
N GLN A 172 -1.91 -1.48 1.71
CA GLN A 172 -1.42 -0.15 1.39
C GLN A 172 -2.12 0.96 2.20
N SER A 173 -3.44 0.86 2.37
CA SER A 173 -4.22 1.91 3.06
C SER A 173 -3.99 1.91 4.58
N LEU A 174 -3.80 0.74 5.20
CA LEU A 174 -3.59 0.59 6.63
C LEU A 174 -2.15 0.80 7.11
N GLU A 175 -1.20 0.98 6.19
CA GLU A 175 0.23 1.14 6.50
C GLU A 175 0.56 2.23 7.53
N LYS A 176 -0.31 3.25 7.65
CA LYS A 176 -0.13 4.36 8.58
C LYS A 176 -0.89 4.18 9.90
N THR A 177 -1.51 3.03 10.10
CA THR A 177 -2.27 2.69 11.31
C THR A 177 -1.58 1.56 12.07
N ASN A 178 -2.03 1.30 13.29
CA ASN A 178 -1.60 0.13 14.06
C ASN A 178 -2.41 -1.14 13.72
N PHE A 179 -3.12 -1.15 12.58
CA PHE A 179 -3.87 -2.30 12.11
C PHE A 179 -3.15 -3.02 10.99
N PHE A 180 -3.06 -4.34 11.10
CA PHE A 180 -2.48 -5.22 10.09
C PHE A 180 -3.57 -6.07 9.44
N PRO A 181 -3.77 -6.00 8.09
CA PRO A 181 -4.80 -6.77 7.42
C PRO A 181 -4.42 -8.26 7.31
N VAL A 182 -5.31 -9.12 7.78
CA VAL A 182 -5.20 -10.58 7.64
C VAL A 182 -6.36 -11.10 6.80
N GLN A 183 -6.06 -11.78 5.70
CA GLN A 183 -7.11 -12.31 4.82
C GLN A 183 -7.84 -13.49 5.46
N ASN A 184 -9.18 -13.46 5.41
CA ASN A 184 -10.03 -14.61 5.66
C ASN A 184 -10.92 -14.84 4.43
N SER A 185 -10.83 -16.03 3.85
CA SER A 185 -11.55 -16.39 2.61
C SER A 185 -12.91 -17.07 2.88
N ILE A 186 -13.46 -16.91 4.10
CA ILE A 186 -14.81 -17.41 4.37
C ILE A 186 -15.82 -16.68 3.47
N ASP A 187 -16.66 -17.45 2.84
CA ASP A 187 -17.74 -16.93 1.99
C ASP A 187 -19.01 -16.73 2.83
N TYR A 188 -19.79 -15.71 2.53
CA TYR A 188 -21.07 -15.42 3.18
C TYR A 188 -22.14 -15.14 2.14
N PRO A 189 -23.43 -15.47 2.45
CA PRO A 189 -24.52 -15.26 1.50
C PRO A 189 -24.75 -13.80 1.20
N GLU A 190 -24.80 -13.43 -0.07
CA GLU A 190 -25.24 -12.13 -0.51
C GLU A 190 -26.78 -12.14 -0.62
N ILE A 191 -27.43 -11.25 0.13
CA ILE A 191 -28.91 -11.14 0.11
C ILE A 191 -29.38 -10.35 -1.11
N GLN A 192 -30.61 -10.63 -1.53
CA GLN A 192 -31.30 -9.82 -2.54
C GLN A 192 -31.82 -8.54 -1.89
N THR A 193 -31.22 -7.42 -2.22
CA THR A 193 -31.61 -6.09 -1.74
C THR A 193 -31.30 -5.03 -2.78
N SER A 194 -31.64 -3.78 -2.52
CA SER A 194 -31.36 -2.64 -3.40
C SER A 194 -30.19 -1.76 -2.94
N THR A 195 -29.63 -2.00 -1.74
CA THR A 195 -28.57 -1.18 -1.17
C THR A 195 -27.34 -2.01 -0.75
N LEU A 196 -26.14 -1.46 -0.95
CA LEU A 196 -24.89 -2.09 -0.48
C LEU A 196 -24.85 -2.12 1.06
N GLU A 197 -25.45 -1.13 1.70
CA GLU A 197 -25.54 -1.01 3.14
C GLU A 197 -26.27 -2.21 3.78
N ASP A 198 -27.35 -2.69 3.15
CA ASP A 198 -28.09 -3.86 3.63
C ASP A 198 -27.29 -5.15 3.45
N VAL A 199 -26.57 -5.29 2.31
CA VAL A 199 -25.67 -6.44 2.08
C VAL A 199 -24.60 -6.49 3.16
N VAL A 200 -23.98 -5.34 3.45
CA VAL A 200 -22.94 -5.22 4.46
C VAL A 200 -23.49 -5.49 5.86
N ASP A 201 -24.65 -4.92 6.22
CA ASP A 201 -25.26 -5.16 7.55
C ASP A 201 -25.56 -6.64 7.76
N PHE A 202 -26.12 -7.30 6.75
CA PHE A 202 -26.39 -8.73 6.79
C PHE A 202 -25.09 -9.55 6.91
N GLY A 203 -24.08 -9.20 6.11
CA GLY A 203 -22.77 -9.87 6.12
C GLY A 203 -22.11 -9.79 7.49
N LEU A 204 -22.10 -8.61 8.13
CA LEU A 204 -21.59 -8.42 9.47
C LEU A 204 -22.31 -9.29 10.51
N ASP A 205 -23.65 -9.33 10.44
CA ASP A 205 -24.46 -10.15 11.35
C ASP A 205 -24.24 -11.66 11.13
N TRP A 206 -24.07 -12.09 9.90
CA TRP A 206 -23.83 -13.48 9.57
C TRP A 206 -22.45 -13.96 10.01
N LEU A 207 -21.45 -13.06 9.94
CA LEU A 207 -20.05 -13.36 10.23
C LEU A 207 -19.68 -13.25 11.71
N LYS A 208 -20.41 -12.49 12.52
CA LYS A 208 -20.07 -12.18 13.93
C LYS A 208 -19.77 -13.38 14.82
N ASP A 209 -20.40 -14.53 14.54
CA ASP A 209 -20.21 -15.77 15.30
C ASP A 209 -19.21 -16.74 14.60
N LYS A 210 -18.57 -16.32 13.50
CA LYS A 210 -17.71 -17.15 12.66
C LYS A 210 -16.32 -16.57 12.45
N VAL A 211 -16.18 -15.25 12.61
CA VAL A 211 -14.92 -14.52 12.44
C VAL A 211 -14.68 -13.70 13.70
N GLU A 212 -13.49 -13.85 14.27
CA GLU A 212 -13.11 -13.10 15.47
C GLU A 212 -12.92 -11.60 15.13
N PRO A 213 -13.58 -10.68 15.86
CA PRO A 213 -13.38 -9.24 15.67
C PRO A 213 -11.99 -8.76 16.18
N PRO A 214 -11.44 -7.68 15.61
CA PRO A 214 -12.06 -6.83 14.61
C PRO A 214 -11.98 -7.44 13.20
N PHE A 215 -13.08 -7.34 12.45
CA PHE A 215 -13.06 -7.75 11.04
C PHE A 215 -13.79 -6.73 10.16
N VAL A 216 -13.41 -6.72 8.89
CA VAL A 216 -14.00 -5.85 7.88
C VAL A 216 -14.45 -6.67 6.67
N ILE A 217 -15.58 -6.26 6.09
CA ILE A 217 -16.10 -6.76 4.82
C ILE A 217 -16.24 -5.60 3.84
N ASP A 218 -16.25 -5.92 2.56
CA ASP A 218 -16.30 -4.93 1.47
C ASP A 218 -17.34 -5.38 0.44
N ASP A 219 -18.35 -4.54 0.20
CA ASP A 219 -19.25 -4.70 -0.91
C ASP A 219 -19.25 -3.47 -1.82
N ALA A 220 -19.30 -3.71 -3.15
CA ALA A 220 -19.20 -2.64 -4.13
C ALA A 220 -19.98 -2.96 -5.40
N GLY A 221 -20.49 -1.90 -6.02
CA GLY A 221 -21.28 -2.02 -7.24
C GLY A 221 -21.11 -0.84 -8.21
N ALA A 222 -21.43 -1.12 -9.47
CA ALA A 222 -21.55 -0.15 -10.55
C ALA A 222 -23.04 0.19 -10.75
N PHE A 223 -23.38 1.46 -10.65
CA PHE A 223 -24.75 1.98 -10.76
C PHE A 223 -24.82 2.84 -12.02
N ILE A 224 -25.50 2.36 -13.07
CA ILE A 224 -25.62 3.04 -14.36
C ILE A 224 -26.99 3.72 -14.42
N GLU A 225 -27.01 5.06 -14.47
CA GLU A 225 -28.24 5.85 -14.35
C GLU A 225 -29.29 5.47 -15.41
N SER A 226 -28.88 5.35 -16.66
CA SER A 226 -29.78 5.00 -17.77
C SER A 226 -30.34 3.57 -17.75
N LEU A 227 -29.75 2.72 -16.88
CA LEU A 227 -30.23 1.36 -16.62
C LEU A 227 -30.92 1.25 -15.24
N GLU A 228 -31.50 2.34 -14.73
CA GLU A 228 -32.17 2.39 -13.43
C GLU A 228 -31.26 1.87 -12.29
N ASN A 229 -29.96 2.27 -12.34
CA ASN A 229 -28.91 1.85 -11.43
C ASN A 229 -28.52 0.35 -11.52
N PHE A 230 -28.96 -0.37 -12.56
CA PHE A 230 -28.42 -1.71 -12.82
C PHE A 230 -26.97 -1.62 -13.31
N PRO A 231 -26.05 -2.56 -12.94
CA PRO A 231 -26.29 -3.77 -12.13
C PRO A 231 -26.37 -3.52 -10.60
N GLY A 232 -25.91 -2.38 -10.09
CA GLY A 232 -26.02 -2.03 -8.66
C GLY A 232 -25.40 -3.07 -7.76
N VAL A 233 -26.14 -3.52 -6.75
CA VAL A 233 -25.68 -4.58 -5.79
C VAL A 233 -25.41 -5.91 -6.46
N TYR A 234 -25.94 -6.16 -7.65
CA TYR A 234 -25.72 -7.40 -8.41
C TYR A 234 -24.50 -7.34 -9.34
N SER A 235 -23.62 -6.37 -9.17
CA SER A 235 -22.49 -6.13 -10.06
C SER A 235 -21.62 -7.38 -10.25
N ARG A 236 -21.32 -8.12 -9.19
CA ARG A 236 -20.55 -9.36 -9.27
C ARG A 236 -21.29 -10.44 -10.06
N TYR A 237 -22.57 -10.66 -9.77
CA TYR A 237 -23.39 -11.65 -10.46
C TYR A 237 -23.51 -11.34 -11.95
N VAL A 238 -23.72 -10.08 -12.31
CA VAL A 238 -23.83 -9.63 -13.71
C VAL A 238 -22.49 -9.80 -14.42
N TYR A 239 -21.39 -9.45 -13.76
CA TYR A 239 -20.06 -9.65 -14.31
C TYR A 239 -19.77 -11.14 -14.59
N ASP A 240 -20.10 -12.02 -13.67
CA ASP A 240 -19.86 -13.46 -13.80
C ASP A 240 -20.78 -14.16 -14.82
N THR A 241 -21.93 -13.56 -15.15
CA THR A 241 -22.93 -14.14 -16.08
C THR A 241 -22.82 -13.60 -17.50
N ILE A 242 -22.90 -12.28 -17.67
CA ILE A 242 -22.89 -11.66 -19.02
C ILE A 242 -21.61 -10.86 -19.30
N GLY A 243 -20.77 -10.62 -18.29
CA GLY A 243 -19.51 -9.91 -18.42
C GLY A 243 -19.64 -8.44 -18.80
N ILE A 244 -18.51 -7.81 -19.04
CA ILE A 244 -18.46 -6.42 -19.54
C ILE A 244 -19.16 -6.28 -20.89
N GLU A 245 -18.95 -7.24 -21.79
CA GLU A 245 -19.54 -7.22 -23.14
C GLU A 245 -21.07 -7.21 -23.07
N GLY A 246 -21.66 -7.96 -22.12
CA GLY A 246 -23.10 -7.97 -21.92
C GLY A 246 -23.63 -6.63 -21.45
N VAL A 247 -22.90 -5.95 -20.57
CA VAL A 247 -23.28 -4.59 -20.10
C VAL A 247 -23.13 -3.57 -21.24
N LEU A 248 -22.04 -3.60 -22.00
CA LEU A 248 -21.85 -2.73 -23.17
C LEU A 248 -22.93 -2.93 -24.23
N LYS A 249 -23.38 -4.18 -24.43
CA LYS A 249 -24.47 -4.50 -25.35
C LYS A 249 -25.81 -3.88 -24.89
N GLN A 250 -26.07 -3.86 -23.60
CA GLN A 250 -27.28 -3.19 -23.05
C GLN A 250 -27.19 -1.67 -23.17
N MET A 251 -25.96 -1.12 -23.13
CA MET A 251 -25.70 0.31 -23.31
C MET A 251 -25.69 0.75 -24.79
N ASN A 252 -25.93 -0.16 -25.74
CA ASN A 252 -25.91 0.16 -27.17
C ASN A 252 -27.03 1.16 -27.52
N ASN A 253 -26.70 2.24 -28.23
CA ASN A 253 -27.56 3.35 -28.60
C ASN A 253 -28.13 4.15 -27.40
N ILE A 254 -27.54 4.03 -26.21
CA ILE A 254 -27.89 4.87 -25.06
C ILE A 254 -26.87 6.04 -25.01
N GLU A 255 -27.42 7.27 -25.09
CA GLU A 255 -26.59 8.50 -25.05
C GLU A 255 -26.17 8.86 -23.62
N ASP A 256 -27.07 8.68 -22.64
CA ASP A 256 -26.73 8.90 -21.24
C ASP A 256 -25.95 7.71 -20.68
N ARG A 257 -24.69 7.92 -20.48
CA ARG A 257 -23.73 6.89 -20.05
C ARG A 257 -23.22 7.12 -18.62
N LYS A 258 -23.86 8.02 -17.88
CA LYS A 258 -23.49 8.31 -16.51
C LYS A 258 -23.57 7.07 -15.64
N ALA A 259 -22.56 6.90 -14.80
CA ALA A 259 -22.48 5.82 -13.84
C ALA A 259 -21.79 6.29 -12.56
N THR A 260 -22.15 5.66 -11.45
CA THR A 260 -21.50 5.86 -10.16
C THR A 260 -21.01 4.51 -9.65
N PHE A 261 -19.73 4.41 -9.35
CA PHE A 261 -19.21 3.27 -8.61
C PHE A 261 -19.31 3.59 -7.11
N ARG A 262 -19.82 2.63 -6.34
CA ARG A 262 -20.00 2.76 -4.89
C ARG A 262 -19.34 1.59 -4.18
N CYS A 263 -18.82 1.86 -2.99
CA CYS A 263 -18.27 0.84 -2.08
C CYS A 263 -18.75 1.16 -0.67
N VAL A 264 -19.12 0.12 0.06
CA VAL A 264 -19.40 0.19 1.49
C VAL A 264 -18.51 -0.82 2.20
N LEU A 265 -17.67 -0.32 3.12
CA LEU A 265 -16.92 -1.14 4.05
C LEU A 265 -17.71 -1.28 5.34
N GLY A 266 -17.85 -2.48 5.84
CA GLY A 266 -18.45 -2.76 7.15
C GLY A 266 -17.41 -3.28 8.11
N LEU A 267 -17.25 -2.61 9.25
CA LEU A 267 -16.34 -2.97 10.34
C LEU A 267 -17.13 -3.50 11.54
N MET A 268 -16.75 -4.65 12.04
CA MET A 268 -17.19 -5.20 13.33
C MET A 268 -16.06 -5.07 14.34
N LEU A 269 -16.30 -4.41 15.48
CA LEU A 269 -15.34 -4.29 16.55
C LEU A 269 -15.55 -5.34 17.66
N LYS A 270 -14.55 -5.50 18.54
CA LYS A 270 -14.56 -6.47 19.63
C LYS A 270 -15.71 -6.28 20.64
N ASP A 271 -16.21 -5.05 20.78
CA ASP A 271 -17.37 -4.73 21.62
C ASP A 271 -18.72 -5.04 20.95
N GLY A 272 -18.70 -5.56 19.72
CA GLY A 272 -19.87 -5.85 18.92
C GLY A 272 -20.45 -4.64 18.16
N SER A 273 -19.83 -3.47 18.25
CA SER A 273 -20.26 -2.30 17.49
C SER A 273 -19.96 -2.46 16.01
N LYS A 274 -20.85 -1.92 15.18
CA LYS A 274 -20.76 -1.95 13.70
C LYS A 274 -20.58 -0.54 13.17
N HIS A 275 -19.65 -0.39 12.25
CA HIS A 275 -19.41 0.87 11.56
C HIS A 275 -19.43 0.64 10.04
N LYS A 276 -19.94 1.63 9.31
CA LYS A 276 -19.99 1.58 7.83
C LYS A 276 -19.31 2.80 7.24
N PHE A 277 -18.50 2.58 6.21
CA PHE A 277 -17.76 3.62 5.51
C PHE A 277 -18.07 3.53 4.02
N ALA A 278 -18.83 4.50 3.51
CA ALA A 278 -19.22 4.53 2.11
C ALA A 278 -18.32 5.49 1.31
N GLY A 279 -17.96 5.05 0.11
CA GLY A 279 -17.26 5.87 -0.88
C GLY A 279 -17.90 5.72 -2.24
N GLU A 280 -17.89 6.80 -3.02
CA GLU A 280 -18.49 6.88 -4.34
C GLU A 280 -17.52 7.54 -5.32
N CYS A 281 -17.58 7.12 -6.58
CA CYS A 281 -16.88 7.75 -7.68
C CYS A 281 -17.82 7.86 -8.87
N THR A 282 -18.17 9.10 -9.24
CA THR A 282 -18.98 9.40 -10.43
C THR A 282 -18.13 9.37 -11.68
N GLY A 283 -18.74 9.05 -12.81
CA GLY A 283 -18.09 8.98 -14.09
C GLY A 283 -19.05 8.55 -15.20
N HIS A 284 -18.52 7.89 -16.20
CA HIS A 284 -19.31 7.38 -17.33
C HIS A 284 -18.76 6.07 -17.87
N ILE A 285 -19.65 5.27 -18.45
CA ILE A 285 -19.31 4.05 -19.17
C ILE A 285 -18.96 4.40 -20.62
N ILE A 286 -17.82 3.93 -21.09
CA ILE A 286 -17.38 4.08 -22.49
C ILE A 286 -17.89 2.94 -23.37
N ASP A 287 -17.71 3.05 -24.71
CA ASP A 287 -18.25 2.09 -25.68
C ASP A 287 -17.40 0.84 -25.84
N GLU A 288 -16.15 0.88 -25.45
CA GLU A 288 -15.18 -0.22 -25.63
C GLU A 288 -14.27 -0.35 -24.39
N MET A 289 -13.75 -1.54 -24.18
CA MET A 289 -12.79 -1.78 -23.08
C MET A 289 -11.44 -1.12 -23.37
N ARG A 290 -10.87 -0.42 -22.39
CA ARG A 290 -9.52 0.15 -22.44
C ARG A 290 -8.76 -0.15 -21.15
N GLY A 291 -7.45 -0.44 -21.31
CA GLY A 291 -6.58 -0.81 -20.20
C GLY A 291 -6.64 -2.30 -19.87
N SER A 292 -5.68 -2.76 -19.08
CA SER A 292 -5.57 -4.16 -18.66
C SER A 292 -5.42 -4.33 -17.15
N GLY A 293 -5.37 -3.20 -16.40
CA GLY A 293 -5.27 -3.19 -14.95
C GLY A 293 -6.64 -3.33 -14.28
N GLY A 294 -6.62 -3.40 -12.95
CA GLY A 294 -7.84 -3.43 -12.14
C GLY A 294 -8.64 -4.74 -12.25
N PHE A 295 -9.94 -4.65 -11.97
CA PHE A 295 -10.88 -5.78 -12.01
C PHE A 295 -12.32 -5.31 -12.26
N GLY A 296 -13.21 -6.27 -12.55
CA GLY A 296 -14.63 -5.97 -12.77
C GLY A 296 -14.86 -5.02 -13.94
N TYR A 297 -15.55 -3.92 -13.69
CA TYR A 297 -15.93 -2.93 -14.71
C TYR A 297 -14.89 -1.82 -14.92
N ASP A 298 -13.73 -1.89 -14.32
CA ASP A 298 -12.63 -0.91 -14.45
C ASP A 298 -12.29 -0.58 -15.92
N PRO A 299 -12.26 -1.54 -16.88
CA PRO A 299 -11.92 -1.26 -18.27
C PRO A 299 -12.93 -0.38 -19.03
N ILE A 300 -14.15 -0.22 -18.53
CA ILE A 300 -15.20 0.56 -19.20
C ILE A 300 -15.64 1.80 -18.43
N PHE A 301 -15.07 2.07 -17.26
CA PHE A 301 -15.45 3.22 -16.44
C PHE A 301 -14.37 4.31 -16.47
N VAL A 302 -14.76 5.50 -16.90
CA VAL A 302 -13.92 6.71 -16.86
C VAL A 302 -14.44 7.64 -15.76
N PRO A 303 -13.62 7.91 -14.71
CA PRO A 303 -14.01 8.82 -13.63
C PRO A 303 -14.23 10.24 -14.15
N GLU A 304 -15.09 10.99 -13.51
CA GLU A 304 -15.35 12.40 -13.83
C GLU A 304 -14.07 13.22 -13.71
N GLY A 305 -13.82 14.10 -14.70
CA GLY A 305 -12.60 14.90 -14.77
C GLY A 305 -11.36 14.18 -15.33
N HIS A 306 -11.47 12.88 -15.63
CA HIS A 306 -10.39 12.07 -16.19
C HIS A 306 -10.66 11.67 -17.66
N LYS A 307 -9.61 11.21 -18.34
CA LYS A 307 -9.67 10.67 -19.72
C LYS A 307 -9.36 9.19 -19.80
N LYS A 308 -8.73 8.65 -18.76
CA LYS A 308 -8.34 7.25 -18.62
C LYS A 308 -9.41 6.49 -17.89
N THR A 309 -9.59 5.21 -18.25
CA THR A 309 -10.40 4.29 -17.45
C THR A 309 -9.67 3.91 -16.16
N PHE A 310 -10.39 3.34 -15.19
CA PHE A 310 -9.74 2.79 -13.99
C PHE A 310 -8.70 1.72 -14.31
N ALA A 311 -8.88 0.96 -15.40
CA ALA A 311 -7.92 -0.04 -15.85
C ALA A 311 -6.66 0.53 -16.52
N GLU A 312 -6.67 1.82 -16.89
CA GLU A 312 -5.51 2.53 -17.46
C GLU A 312 -4.74 3.35 -16.42
N LEU A 313 -5.23 3.44 -15.17
CA LEU A 313 -4.59 4.14 -14.06
C LEU A 313 -3.63 3.20 -13.32
N SER A 314 -2.59 3.76 -12.72
CA SER A 314 -1.82 3.05 -11.71
C SER A 314 -2.68 2.73 -10.49
N LEU A 315 -2.27 1.76 -9.68
CA LEU A 315 -2.97 1.42 -8.45
C LEU A 315 -3.08 2.62 -7.49
N GLU A 316 -2.00 3.41 -7.38
CA GLU A 316 -1.95 4.60 -6.53
C GLU A 316 -2.91 5.69 -7.04
N GLU A 317 -2.86 6.01 -8.36
CA GLU A 317 -3.79 6.96 -8.98
C GLU A 317 -5.24 6.53 -8.78
N LYS A 318 -5.54 5.24 -9.02
CA LYS A 318 -6.88 4.69 -8.82
C LYS A 318 -7.33 4.78 -7.37
N ASN A 319 -6.48 4.40 -6.41
CA ASN A 319 -6.83 4.43 -4.98
C ASN A 319 -7.11 5.84 -4.48
N SER A 320 -6.43 6.87 -5.01
CA SER A 320 -6.66 8.26 -4.60
C SER A 320 -8.04 8.82 -4.99
N ILE A 321 -8.69 8.26 -6.02
CA ILE A 321 -9.95 8.81 -6.57
C ILE A 321 -11.12 7.83 -6.57
N SER A 322 -10.86 6.54 -6.38
CA SER A 322 -11.89 5.51 -6.51
C SER A 322 -12.88 5.50 -5.34
N HIS A 323 -14.04 4.90 -5.58
CA HIS A 323 -15.05 4.65 -4.56
C HIS A 323 -14.50 3.88 -3.35
N ARG A 324 -13.70 2.82 -3.59
CA ARG A 324 -13.07 2.04 -2.52
C ARG A 324 -12.00 2.85 -1.80
N GLY A 325 -11.15 3.58 -2.52
CA GLY A 325 -10.14 4.43 -1.89
C GLY A 325 -10.75 5.45 -0.92
N ARG A 326 -11.87 6.09 -1.32
CA ARG A 326 -12.62 7.02 -0.45
C ARG A 326 -13.28 6.35 0.76
N ALA A 327 -13.77 5.12 0.60
CA ALA A 327 -14.29 4.34 1.73
C ALA A 327 -13.17 3.94 2.69
N MET A 328 -12.01 3.52 2.15
CA MET A 328 -10.81 3.19 2.91
C MET A 328 -10.26 4.38 3.69
N GLU A 329 -10.21 5.57 3.08
CA GLU A 329 -9.77 6.79 3.77
C GLU A 329 -10.61 7.04 5.03
N LYS A 330 -11.93 6.87 4.94
CA LYS A 330 -12.82 7.02 6.09
C LYS A 330 -12.59 5.95 7.16
N LEU A 331 -12.37 4.71 6.75
CA LEU A 331 -12.02 3.61 7.66
C LEU A 331 -10.69 3.90 8.38
N VAL A 332 -9.65 4.30 7.64
CA VAL A 332 -8.33 4.62 8.20
C VAL A 332 -8.42 5.76 9.22
N ASN A 333 -9.13 6.84 8.89
CA ASN A 333 -9.34 7.96 9.79
C ASN A 333 -10.04 7.51 11.08
N PHE A 334 -11.10 6.70 10.95
CA PHE A 334 -11.81 6.15 12.11
C PHE A 334 -10.92 5.27 13.00
N LEU A 335 -10.12 4.38 12.38
CA LEU A 335 -9.20 3.51 13.12
C LEU A 335 -8.08 4.32 13.81
N SER A 336 -7.56 5.35 13.15
CA SER A 336 -6.55 6.24 13.73
C SER A 336 -7.10 7.04 14.93
N ASP A 337 -8.36 7.46 14.88
CA ASP A 337 -9.02 8.15 15.98
C ASP A 337 -9.27 7.23 17.21
N MET A 338 -9.32 5.91 17.00
CA MET A 338 -9.46 4.93 18.09
C MET A 338 -8.15 4.66 18.84
N GLU A 339 -7.01 5.02 18.26
CA GLU A 339 -5.66 4.79 18.82
C GLU A 339 -5.21 5.89 19.80
N ILE A 340 -6.06 6.90 20.05
CA ILE A 340 -5.81 8.01 20.99
C ILE A 340 -6.40 7.62 22.37
#